data_dc819849a37ded2a5f9fd005e7eb95fd
#
_entry.id   dc819849a37ded2a5f9fd005e7eb95fd
#
_cell.length_a   1.000
_cell.length_b   1.000
_cell.length_c   1.000
_cell.angle_alpha   90.00
_cell.angle_beta   90.00
_cell.angle_gamma   90.00
#
_symmetry.space_group_name_H-M   'P 1'
#
loop_
_entity.id
_entity.type
_entity.pdbx_description
1 polymer ?
#
loop_
_entity_poly.entity_id
_entity_poly.type
_entity_poly.pdbx_seq_one_letter_code
_entity_poly.pdbx_strand_id
1 'polypeptide(L)'
;IRDRIEAGTGVGKSMAYLVPFAEAARRNNITVGIATKSNNLADQLMYHELPKLAEQLDGGLSFCALKGYDHYPCLRKLERMSRGQAEITTKRDPADTLTAVAVIMAYVCQSADGDLDSLGIRWRSVNRPDFTTASRECARRLCPFFPDKCLVHGARRRAAHADVVAVSYT
;
A
#
# COMPACT_ATOMS: atom_id res chain seq x y z
N ILE A 1 -5.75 17.55 -23.86
CA ILE A 1 -7.00 18.24 -23.48
C ILE A 1 -7.07 18.14 -21.97
N ARG A 2 -7.13 19.28 -21.25
CA ARG A 2 -7.32 19.31 -19.80
C ARG A 2 -8.75 19.76 -19.53
N ASP A 3 -9.64 18.81 -19.29
CA ASP A 3 -11.01 19.11 -18.90
C ASP A 3 -11.10 19.13 -17.37
N ARG A 4 -11.64 20.19 -16.82
CA ARG A 4 -11.92 20.32 -15.39
C ARG A 4 -13.42 20.22 -15.18
N ILE A 5 -13.84 19.21 -14.43
CA ILE A 5 -15.22 19.02 -14.01
C ILE A 5 -15.33 19.38 -12.54
N GLU A 6 -16.23 20.30 -12.19
CA GLU A 6 -16.53 20.69 -10.82
C GLU A 6 -17.93 20.20 -10.43
N ALA A 7 -18.01 19.52 -9.28
CA ALA A 7 -19.26 19.00 -8.75
C ALA A 7 -19.26 19.07 -7.21
N GLY A 8 -20.39 19.36 -6.60
CA GLY A 8 -20.56 19.43 -5.14
C GLY A 8 -20.24 18.13 -4.41
N THR A 9 -20.18 18.14 -3.08
CA THR A 9 -20.02 16.95 -2.26
C THR A 9 -21.29 16.09 -2.30
N GLY A 10 -21.16 14.75 -2.22
CA GLY A 10 -22.31 13.83 -2.14
C GLY A 10 -23.01 13.49 -3.46
N VAL A 11 -22.61 14.07 -4.59
CA VAL A 11 -23.26 13.85 -5.90
C VAL A 11 -22.73 12.62 -6.68
N GLY A 12 -22.04 11.70 -6.02
CA GLY A 12 -21.56 10.48 -6.67
C GLY A 12 -20.36 10.67 -7.60
N LYS A 13 -19.53 11.71 -7.38
CA LYS A 13 -18.36 12.01 -8.24
C LYS A 13 -17.44 10.82 -8.45
N SER A 14 -17.17 10.05 -7.39
CA SER A 14 -16.25 8.91 -7.48
C SER A 14 -16.76 7.89 -8.49
N MET A 15 -18.00 7.49 -8.40
CA MET A 15 -18.59 6.53 -9.35
C MET A 15 -18.67 7.09 -10.77
N ALA A 16 -18.91 8.39 -10.93
CA ALA A 16 -19.00 9.03 -12.23
C ALA A 16 -17.71 8.91 -13.07
N TYR A 17 -16.54 8.90 -12.43
CA TYR A 17 -15.27 8.65 -13.15
C TYR A 17 -14.80 7.19 -13.05
N LEU A 18 -15.10 6.48 -11.94
CA LEU A 18 -14.67 5.10 -11.76
C LEU A 18 -15.28 4.17 -12.80
N VAL A 19 -16.59 4.28 -13.07
CA VAL A 19 -17.28 3.41 -14.02
C VAL A 19 -16.65 3.47 -15.42
N PRO A 20 -16.53 4.63 -16.09
CA PRO A 20 -15.96 4.70 -17.42
C PRO A 20 -14.47 4.32 -17.43
N PHE A 21 -13.70 4.61 -16.37
CA PHE A 21 -12.30 4.24 -16.33
C PHE A 21 -12.10 2.74 -16.10
N ALA A 22 -12.90 2.09 -15.25
CA ALA A 22 -12.88 0.65 -15.07
C ALA A 22 -13.24 -0.09 -16.36
N GLU A 23 -14.29 0.35 -17.06
CA GLU A 23 -14.66 -0.19 -18.37
C GLU A 23 -13.55 -0.01 -19.41
N ALA A 24 -12.95 1.19 -19.47
CA ALA A 24 -11.85 1.45 -20.39
C ALA A 24 -10.63 0.58 -20.09
N ALA A 25 -10.28 0.41 -18.81
CA ALA A 25 -9.17 -0.44 -18.37
C ALA A 25 -9.36 -1.88 -18.87
N ARG A 26 -10.53 -2.46 -18.59
CA ARG A 26 -10.85 -3.84 -18.98
C ARG A 26 -10.91 -4.05 -20.49
N ARG A 27 -11.62 -3.16 -21.22
CA ARG A 27 -11.78 -3.30 -22.67
C ARG A 27 -10.47 -3.18 -23.46
N ASN A 28 -9.56 -2.35 -22.94
CA ASN A 28 -8.30 -2.08 -23.63
C ASN A 28 -7.11 -2.83 -23.01
N ASN A 29 -7.35 -3.63 -21.96
CA ASN A 29 -6.30 -4.34 -21.20
C ASN A 29 -5.18 -3.39 -20.74
N ILE A 30 -5.57 -2.26 -20.13
CA ILE A 30 -4.68 -1.24 -19.61
C ILE A 30 -4.91 -1.03 -18.11
N THR A 31 -3.90 -0.58 -17.40
CA THR A 31 -4.02 -0.16 -16.01
C THR A 31 -4.37 1.32 -15.93
N VAL A 32 -5.42 1.64 -15.19
CA VAL A 32 -5.81 3.03 -14.89
C VAL A 32 -5.34 3.42 -13.48
N GLY A 33 -4.55 4.47 -13.39
CA GLY A 33 -4.09 5.05 -12.13
C GLY A 33 -5.03 6.16 -11.64
N ILE A 34 -5.50 6.06 -10.40
CA ILE A 34 -6.31 7.09 -9.73
C ILE A 34 -5.49 7.72 -8.63
N ALA A 35 -5.06 8.97 -8.85
CA ALA A 35 -4.28 9.73 -7.88
C ALA A 35 -5.20 10.48 -6.91
N THR A 36 -5.05 10.24 -5.61
CA THR A 36 -5.81 10.90 -4.56
C THR A 36 -4.93 11.85 -3.75
N LYS A 37 -5.54 12.88 -3.16
CA LYS A 37 -4.84 13.84 -2.33
C LYS A 37 -4.37 13.26 -0.99
N SER A 38 -5.02 12.22 -0.50
CA SER A 38 -4.72 11.65 0.82
C SER A 38 -4.91 10.13 0.84
N ASN A 39 -4.24 9.48 1.78
CA ASN A 39 -4.42 8.04 2.01
C ASN A 39 -5.87 7.70 2.35
N ASN A 40 -6.57 8.53 3.15
CA ASN A 40 -7.97 8.30 3.50
C ASN A 40 -8.88 8.22 2.27
N LEU A 41 -8.63 9.05 1.24
CA LEU A 41 -9.38 8.98 -0.01
C LEU A 41 -9.01 7.74 -0.82
N ALA A 42 -7.74 7.34 -0.83
CA ALA A 42 -7.32 6.08 -1.44
C ALA A 42 -7.97 4.89 -0.74
N ASP A 43 -8.00 4.88 0.59
CA ASP A 43 -8.62 3.83 1.40
C ASP A 43 -10.15 3.79 1.18
N GLN A 44 -10.82 4.94 1.08
CA GLN A 44 -12.24 5.00 0.72
C GLN A 44 -12.51 4.35 -0.64
N LEU A 45 -11.70 4.64 -1.65
CA LEU A 45 -11.81 4.01 -2.96
C LEU A 45 -11.62 2.49 -2.86
N MET A 46 -10.57 2.06 -2.14
CA MET A 46 -10.19 0.64 -2.03
C MET A 46 -11.19 -0.21 -1.25
N TYR A 47 -11.74 0.32 -0.17
CA TYR A 47 -12.56 -0.48 0.75
C TYR A 47 -14.06 -0.27 0.59
N HIS A 48 -14.49 0.78 -0.12
CA HIS A 48 -15.92 1.09 -0.25
C HIS A 48 -16.40 1.20 -1.70
N GLU A 49 -15.66 1.85 -2.58
CA GLU A 49 -16.16 2.19 -3.91
C GLU A 49 -15.79 1.13 -4.97
N LEU A 50 -14.52 0.75 -5.04
CA LEU A 50 -14.06 -0.26 -5.99
C LEU A 50 -14.65 -1.66 -5.76
N PRO A 51 -14.82 -2.14 -4.50
CA PRO A 51 -15.51 -3.42 -4.26
C PRO A 51 -16.94 -3.42 -4.78
N LYS A 52 -17.69 -2.36 -4.51
CA LYS A 52 -19.08 -2.22 -5.00
C LYS A 52 -19.15 -2.19 -6.52
N LEU A 53 -18.19 -1.50 -7.15
CA LEU A 53 -18.11 -1.46 -8.61
C LEU A 53 -17.76 -2.84 -9.18
N ALA A 54 -16.83 -3.55 -8.55
CA ALA A 54 -16.40 -4.89 -8.99
C ALA A 54 -17.56 -5.91 -8.93
N GLU A 55 -18.44 -5.80 -7.94
CA GLU A 55 -19.65 -6.64 -7.83
C GLU A 55 -20.67 -6.37 -8.95
N GLN A 56 -20.71 -5.14 -9.49
CA GLN A 56 -21.66 -4.73 -10.52
C GLN A 56 -21.14 -4.93 -11.95
N LEU A 57 -19.83 -5.15 -12.10
CA LEU A 57 -19.22 -5.36 -13.41
C LEU A 57 -19.15 -6.85 -13.76
N ASP A 58 -19.76 -7.25 -14.86
CA ASP A 58 -19.67 -8.59 -15.39
C ASP A 58 -18.20 -9.00 -15.62
N GLY A 59 -17.77 -10.11 -15.01
CA GLY A 59 -16.39 -10.58 -15.07
C GLY A 59 -15.44 -9.93 -14.05
N GLY A 60 -15.96 -9.13 -13.12
CA GLY A 60 -15.21 -8.52 -12.01
C GLY A 60 -14.28 -7.37 -12.42
N LEU A 61 -13.58 -6.85 -11.44
CA LEU A 61 -12.60 -5.77 -11.60
C LEU A 61 -11.40 -6.06 -10.69
N SER A 62 -10.20 -6.10 -11.24
CA SER A 62 -8.98 -6.21 -10.45
C SER A 62 -8.49 -4.82 -10.03
N PHE A 63 -8.27 -4.63 -8.73
CA PHE A 63 -7.82 -3.34 -8.23
C PHE A 63 -6.89 -3.48 -7.03
N CYS A 64 -6.01 -2.51 -6.82
CA CYS A 64 -5.13 -2.45 -5.64
C CYS A 64 -4.74 -1.02 -5.30
N ALA A 65 -4.26 -0.82 -4.06
CA ALA A 65 -3.56 0.39 -3.67
C ALA A 65 -2.05 0.23 -3.90
N LEU A 66 -1.40 1.31 -4.30
CA LEU A 66 0.05 1.40 -4.36
C LEU A 66 0.51 2.60 -3.53
N LYS A 67 1.23 2.32 -2.46
CA LYS A 67 1.77 3.31 -1.52
C LYS A 67 3.29 3.43 -1.64
N GLY A 68 3.87 4.40 -0.96
CA GLY A 68 5.31 4.61 -0.88
C GLY A 68 6.05 3.48 -0.15
N TYR A 69 7.36 3.48 -0.23
CA TYR A 69 8.23 2.49 0.41
C TYR A 69 8.08 2.43 1.93
N ASP A 70 7.78 3.55 2.56
CA ASP A 70 7.59 3.73 4.00
C ASP A 70 6.27 3.16 4.54
N HIS A 71 5.39 2.70 3.65
CA HIS A 71 4.15 2.02 4.03
C HIS A 71 4.30 0.49 4.14
N TYR A 72 5.44 -0.05 3.75
CA TYR A 72 5.67 -1.50 3.77
C TYR A 72 6.88 -1.88 4.65
N PRO A 73 6.78 -2.96 5.45
CA PRO A 73 7.92 -3.46 6.20
C PRO A 73 9.06 -3.90 5.27
N CYS A 74 10.27 -3.55 5.64
CA CYS A 74 11.46 -4.03 4.97
C CYS A 74 11.94 -5.35 5.59
N LEU A 75 11.70 -6.47 4.92
CA LEU A 75 12.07 -7.81 5.44
C LEU A 75 13.54 -7.93 5.77
N ARG A 76 14.43 -7.26 5.03
CA ARG A 76 15.87 -7.22 5.33
C ARG A 76 16.16 -6.51 6.66
N LYS A 77 15.45 -5.42 6.98
CA LYS A 77 15.59 -4.76 8.29
C LYS A 77 15.03 -5.63 9.40
N LEU A 78 13.86 -6.23 9.21
CA LEU A 78 13.26 -7.14 10.19
C LEU A 78 14.17 -8.36 10.48
N GLU A 79 14.73 -8.97 9.44
CA GLU A 79 15.70 -10.08 9.61
C GLU A 79 16.92 -9.65 10.42
N ARG A 80 17.49 -8.48 10.14
CA ARG A 80 18.63 -7.97 10.94
C ARG A 80 18.26 -7.72 12.39
N MET A 81 17.04 -7.21 12.64
CA MET A 81 16.54 -7.03 14.02
C MET A 81 16.38 -8.36 14.74
N SER A 82 15.80 -9.35 14.10
CA SER A 82 15.62 -10.69 14.70
C SER A 82 16.95 -11.37 15.07
N ARG A 83 18.04 -11.00 14.39
CA ARG A 83 19.40 -11.48 14.66
C ARG A 83 20.17 -10.60 15.65
N GLY A 84 19.57 -9.56 16.20
CA GLY A 84 20.23 -8.59 17.07
C GLY A 84 21.30 -7.74 16.36
N GLN A 85 21.23 -7.63 15.02
CA GLN A 85 22.21 -6.94 14.19
C GLN A 85 21.80 -5.51 13.80
N ALA A 86 20.67 -5.01 14.30
CA ALA A 86 20.17 -3.69 14.00
C ALA A 86 19.97 -2.89 15.29
N GLU A 87 20.48 -1.68 15.30
CA GLU A 87 20.16 -0.71 16.34
C GLU A 87 18.74 -0.19 16.10
N ILE A 88 17.92 -0.25 17.14
CA ILE A 88 16.60 0.37 17.17
C ILE A 88 16.80 1.77 17.72
N THR A 89 16.52 2.79 16.90
CA THR A 89 16.81 4.19 17.23
C THR A 89 15.85 4.80 18.26
N THR A 90 14.88 4.02 18.71
CA THR A 90 13.89 4.47 19.67
C THR A 90 14.48 4.54 21.10
N LYS A 91 14.33 5.69 21.76
CA LYS A 91 14.75 5.91 23.16
C LYS A 91 13.69 5.45 24.17
N ARG A 92 12.79 4.56 23.79
CA ARG A 92 11.65 4.11 24.61
C ARG A 92 11.93 2.79 25.29
N ASP A 93 10.97 2.35 26.11
CA ASP A 93 11.05 1.09 26.84
C ASP A 93 11.39 -0.07 25.86
N PRO A 94 12.46 -0.84 26.15
CA PRO A 94 12.83 -1.99 25.35
C PRO A 94 11.70 -3.02 25.19
N ALA A 95 10.85 -3.19 26.21
CA ALA A 95 9.72 -4.11 26.17
C ALA A 95 8.65 -3.68 25.16
N ASP A 96 8.31 -2.39 25.11
CA ASP A 96 7.38 -1.84 24.11
C ASP A 96 7.91 -2.02 22.69
N THR A 97 9.20 -1.80 22.51
CA THR A 97 9.86 -1.96 21.21
C THR A 97 9.85 -3.41 20.76
N LEU A 98 10.20 -4.35 21.64
CA LEU A 98 10.19 -5.78 21.33
C LEU A 98 8.77 -6.25 20.97
N THR A 99 7.76 -5.80 21.72
CA THR A 99 6.36 -6.09 21.44
C THR A 99 5.95 -5.61 20.05
N ALA A 100 6.31 -4.38 19.69
CA ALA A 100 5.99 -3.83 18.38
C ALA A 100 6.71 -4.58 17.25
N VAL A 101 7.97 -4.96 17.44
CA VAL A 101 8.71 -5.80 16.47
C VAL A 101 8.00 -7.14 16.28
N ALA A 102 7.62 -7.81 17.38
CA ALA A 102 6.93 -9.09 17.32
C ALA A 102 5.59 -8.99 16.58
N VAL A 103 4.81 -7.93 16.84
CA VAL A 103 3.53 -7.69 16.16
C VAL A 103 3.75 -7.43 14.66
N ILE A 104 4.74 -6.62 14.27
CA ILE A 104 5.05 -6.37 12.85
C ILE A 104 5.49 -7.67 12.16
N MET A 105 6.32 -8.49 12.81
CA MET A 105 6.77 -9.76 12.25
C MET A 105 5.60 -10.74 12.07
N ALA A 106 4.72 -10.86 13.07
CA ALA A 106 3.51 -11.69 12.98
C ALA A 106 2.58 -11.20 11.86
N TYR A 107 2.39 -9.88 11.75
CA TYR A 107 1.61 -9.27 10.70
C TYR A 107 2.16 -9.59 9.30
N VAL A 108 3.46 -9.46 9.09
CA VAL A 108 4.11 -9.77 7.81
C VAL A 108 3.91 -11.22 7.39
N CYS A 109 3.87 -12.14 8.36
CA CYS A 109 3.63 -13.57 8.07
C CYS A 109 2.17 -13.87 7.69
N GLN A 110 1.22 -13.01 8.04
CA GLN A 110 -0.22 -13.23 7.85
C GLN A 110 -0.83 -12.33 6.76
N SER A 111 -0.22 -11.15 6.52
CA SER A 111 -0.75 -10.18 5.58
C SER A 111 -0.41 -10.53 4.14
N ALA A 112 -1.41 -10.47 3.27
CA ALA A 112 -1.23 -10.69 1.84
C ALA A 112 -0.56 -9.49 1.13
N ASP A 113 -0.76 -8.28 1.63
CA ASP A 113 -0.29 -7.04 1.02
C ASP A 113 0.84 -6.36 1.79
N GLY A 114 0.93 -6.59 3.10
CA GLY A 114 1.96 -6.02 3.97
C GLY A 114 1.82 -4.52 4.21
N ASP A 115 0.66 -3.93 3.98
CA ASP A 115 0.43 -2.50 4.22
C ASP A 115 0.37 -2.18 5.72
N LEU A 116 1.35 -1.46 6.23
CA LEU A 116 1.44 -1.06 7.63
C LEU A 116 0.32 -0.13 8.10
N ASP A 117 -0.37 0.53 7.20
CA ASP A 117 -1.48 1.42 7.57
C ASP A 117 -2.72 0.62 7.97
N SER A 118 -2.85 -0.61 7.49
CA SER A 118 -3.92 -1.53 7.92
C SER A 118 -3.66 -2.14 9.30
N LEU A 119 -2.43 -1.99 9.82
CA LEU A 119 -2.05 -2.46 11.14
C LEU A 119 -2.37 -1.40 12.19
N GLY A 120 -3.32 -1.65 13.07
CA GLY A 120 -3.78 -0.72 14.12
C GLY A 120 -2.77 -0.41 15.24
N ILE A 121 -1.47 -0.36 14.93
CA ILE A 121 -0.41 -0.03 15.89
C ILE A 121 -0.30 1.47 16.09
N ARG A 122 -0.17 1.88 17.35
CA ARG A 122 0.23 3.25 17.69
C ARG A 122 1.74 3.40 17.49
N TRP A 123 2.14 4.06 16.39
CA TRP A 123 3.55 4.34 16.03
C TRP A 123 4.30 5.24 17.04
N ARG A 124 3.74 5.46 18.23
CA ARG A 124 4.41 6.19 19.33
C ARG A 124 5.49 5.37 20.01
N SER A 125 5.42 4.05 19.93
CA SER A 125 6.35 3.13 20.61
C SER A 125 7.55 2.73 19.77
N VAL A 126 7.49 2.94 18.46
CA VAL A 126 8.55 2.60 17.51
C VAL A 126 8.67 3.64 16.41
N ASN A 127 9.87 3.81 15.88
CA ASN A 127 10.08 4.65 14.70
C ASN A 127 9.80 3.85 13.44
N ARG A 128 8.85 4.30 12.64
CA ARG A 128 8.50 3.67 11.37
C ARG A 128 9.72 3.45 10.44
N PRO A 129 10.67 4.40 10.29
CA PRO A 129 11.89 4.21 9.53
C PRO A 129 12.78 3.03 9.97
N ASP A 130 12.69 2.58 11.21
CA ASP A 130 13.47 1.41 11.67
C ASP A 130 13.01 0.13 10.97
N PHE A 131 11.74 0.03 10.59
CA PHE A 131 11.11 -1.15 9.96
C PHE A 131 10.88 -1.00 8.46
N THR A 132 10.89 0.22 7.94
CA THR A 132 10.63 0.52 6.54
C THR A 132 11.91 0.99 5.85
N THR A 133 11.85 1.25 4.55
CA THR A 133 13.00 1.77 3.81
C THR A 133 12.56 2.89 2.87
N ALA A 134 13.46 3.80 2.57
CA ALA A 134 13.24 4.75 1.48
C ALA A 134 13.66 4.15 0.14
N SER A 135 13.13 4.69 -0.96
CA SER A 135 13.47 4.24 -2.31
C SER A 135 14.97 4.27 -2.60
N ARG A 136 15.67 5.30 -2.08
CA ARG A 136 17.13 5.49 -2.23
C ARG A 136 17.96 4.51 -1.41
N GLU A 137 17.40 3.97 -0.31
CA GLU A 137 18.08 3.05 0.61
C GLU A 137 17.85 1.59 0.26
N CYS A 138 16.90 1.33 -0.63
CA CYS A 138 16.52 -0.03 -1.02
C CYS A 138 17.64 -0.69 -1.83
N ALA A 139 18.14 -1.82 -1.35
CA ALA A 139 19.19 -2.58 -2.04
C ALA A 139 18.74 -3.25 -3.35
N ARG A 140 17.44 -3.24 -3.63
CA ARG A 140 16.87 -3.81 -4.87
C ARG A 140 17.43 -5.20 -5.18
N ARG A 141 18.06 -5.37 -6.33
CA ARG A 141 18.61 -6.66 -6.80
C ARG A 141 19.63 -7.30 -5.87
N LEU A 142 20.25 -6.52 -4.98
CA LEU A 142 21.19 -7.02 -3.98
C LEU A 142 20.50 -7.50 -2.69
N CYS A 143 19.17 -7.37 -2.60
CA CYS A 143 18.40 -7.78 -1.45
C CYS A 143 17.98 -9.26 -1.59
N PRO A 144 18.21 -10.12 -0.58
CA PRO A 144 17.82 -11.54 -0.66
C PRO A 144 16.31 -11.78 -0.75
N PHE A 145 15.50 -10.76 -0.44
CA PHE A 145 14.04 -10.80 -0.53
C PHE A 145 13.50 -10.29 -1.87
N PHE A 146 14.37 -9.73 -2.72
CA PHE A 146 13.97 -9.20 -4.03
C PHE A 146 13.99 -10.30 -5.09
N PRO A 147 13.03 -10.27 -6.04
CA PRO A 147 11.83 -9.46 -6.08
C PRO A 147 10.64 -10.13 -5.37
N ASP A 148 10.67 -11.45 -5.14
CA ASP A 148 9.49 -12.28 -4.91
C ASP A 148 8.89 -12.13 -3.52
N LYS A 149 9.74 -12.08 -2.51
CA LYS A 149 9.31 -11.94 -1.11
C LYS A 149 9.18 -10.48 -0.66
N CYS A 150 9.69 -9.54 -1.45
CA CYS A 150 9.67 -8.13 -1.09
C CYS A 150 8.25 -7.53 -1.17
N LEU A 151 7.72 -7.04 -0.07
CA LEU A 151 6.35 -6.51 0.03
C LEU A 151 6.13 -5.30 -0.90
N VAL A 152 7.06 -4.35 -0.94
CA VAL A 152 6.99 -3.20 -1.86
C VAL A 152 6.97 -3.64 -3.32
N HIS A 153 7.86 -4.55 -3.70
CA HIS A 153 7.92 -5.04 -5.08
C HIS A 153 6.75 -5.96 -5.41
N GLY A 154 6.22 -6.69 -4.42
CA GLY A 154 4.95 -7.41 -4.54
C GLY A 154 3.78 -6.49 -4.84
N ALA A 155 3.65 -5.39 -4.07
CA ALA A 155 2.62 -4.38 -4.32
C ALA A 155 2.74 -3.77 -5.72
N ARG A 156 3.96 -3.46 -6.17
CA ARG A 156 4.21 -2.94 -7.52
C ARG A 156 3.86 -3.93 -8.63
N ARG A 157 4.15 -5.22 -8.42
CA ARG A 157 3.73 -6.26 -9.39
C ARG A 157 2.22 -6.37 -9.45
N ARG A 158 1.52 -6.39 -8.31
CA ARG A 158 0.05 -6.36 -8.30
C ARG A 158 -0.49 -5.15 -9.05
N ALA A 159 0.08 -3.97 -8.80
CA ALA A 159 -0.32 -2.74 -9.47
C ALA A 159 -0.10 -2.79 -10.99
N ALA A 160 0.95 -3.45 -11.46
CA ALA A 160 1.23 -3.59 -12.89
C ALA A 160 0.24 -4.50 -13.65
N HIS A 161 -0.53 -5.32 -12.91
CA HIS A 161 -1.50 -6.26 -13.47
C HIS A 161 -2.95 -5.96 -13.07
N ALA A 162 -3.18 -4.91 -12.30
CA ALA A 162 -4.52 -4.49 -11.91
C ALA A 162 -5.16 -3.60 -12.97
N ASP A 163 -6.48 -3.70 -13.12
CA ASP A 163 -7.25 -2.78 -13.98
C ASP A 163 -7.25 -1.37 -13.40
N VAL A 164 -7.39 -1.25 -12.07
CA VAL A 164 -7.39 0.04 -11.36
C VAL A 164 -6.39 0.06 -10.23
N VAL A 165 -5.57 1.12 -10.16
CA VAL A 165 -4.59 1.34 -9.09
C VAL A 165 -4.87 2.66 -8.40
N ALA A 166 -5.18 2.62 -7.11
CA ALA A 166 -5.30 3.83 -6.29
C ALA A 166 -3.93 4.21 -5.71
N VAL A 167 -3.52 5.46 -5.90
CA VAL A 167 -2.27 6.01 -5.36
C VAL A 167 -2.54 7.30 -4.59
N SER A 168 -1.80 7.53 -3.50
CA SER A 168 -1.75 8.83 -2.84
C SER A 168 -0.49 9.58 -3.31
N TYR A 169 -0.61 10.88 -3.57
CA TYR A 169 0.52 11.73 -3.96
C TYR A 169 1.02 12.64 -2.83
N THR A 170 0.61 12.39 -1.60
CA THR A 170 1.14 13.07 -0.38
C THR A 170 2.28 12.28 0.24
#